data_3ca84d9a8f56da281beaf7f9173a1311
#
_entry.id   3ca84d9a8f56da281beaf7f9173a1311
#
_cell.length_a   1.000
_cell.length_b   1.000
_cell.length_c   1.000
_cell.angle_alpha   90.00
_cell.angle_beta   90.00
_cell.angle_gamma   90.00
#
_symmetry.space_group_name_H-M   'P 1'
#
loop_
_entity.id
_entity.type
_entity.pdbx_description
1 polymer ?
#
loop_
_entity_poly.entity_id
_entity_poly.type
_entity_poly.pdbx_seq_one_letter_code
_entity_poly.pdbx_strand_id
1 'polypeptide(L)'
;MYTTTLNKIRLHNPCTGGWAKLLKTLGKTQADDDPVPLSLILQSNGLEDAIWTLQCLEGADREIRLFAVDCARQVQHIMTDQRSVEVLEVAERFANGQATSKELGTSRAAAQAAAWAAAWDTADAAADAAWDAAWDAARVKQAEIFLKYFGE
;
A
#
# COMPACT_ATOMS: atom_id res chain seq x y z
N MET A 1 -11.54 13.78 -0.52
CA MET A 1 -10.60 13.53 -1.65
C MET A 1 -9.18 13.88 -1.24
N TYR A 2 -8.24 12.94 -1.33
CA TYR A 2 -6.83 13.17 -1.06
C TYR A 2 -6.12 13.68 -2.32
N THR A 3 -5.35 14.76 -2.15
CA THR A 3 -4.55 15.37 -3.22
C THR A 3 -3.11 15.56 -2.77
N THR A 4 -2.21 15.58 -3.73
CA THR A 4 -0.83 16.02 -3.55
C THR A 4 -0.50 17.09 -4.58
N THR A 5 0.76 17.51 -4.74
CA THR A 5 1.21 18.43 -5.79
C THR A 5 2.43 17.87 -6.49
N LEU A 6 2.71 18.33 -7.70
CA LEU A 6 3.91 17.92 -8.43
C LEU A 6 5.19 18.34 -7.67
N ASN A 7 5.17 19.48 -6.98
CA ASN A 7 6.30 19.90 -6.16
C ASN A 7 6.54 18.94 -4.98
N LYS A 8 5.49 18.51 -4.27
CA LYS A 8 5.61 17.51 -3.20
C LYS A 8 6.14 16.17 -3.71
N ILE A 9 5.61 15.68 -4.84
CA ILE A 9 6.09 14.45 -5.49
C ILE A 9 7.59 14.56 -5.82
N ARG A 10 8.01 15.69 -6.40
CA ARG A 10 9.41 15.93 -6.78
C ARG A 10 10.39 15.90 -5.61
N LEU A 11 9.98 16.37 -4.43
CA LEU A 11 10.80 16.33 -3.21
C LEU A 11 11.19 14.90 -2.79
N HIS A 12 10.40 13.90 -3.16
CA HIS A 12 10.64 12.49 -2.85
C HIS A 12 11.40 11.74 -3.95
N ASN A 13 11.95 12.43 -4.96
CA ASN A 13 12.75 11.85 -6.05
C ASN A 13 12.01 10.72 -6.81
N PRO A 14 10.90 11.02 -7.51
CA PRO A 14 10.15 10.04 -8.28
C PRO A 14 11.01 9.40 -9.37
N CYS A 15 10.68 8.16 -9.76
CA CYS A 15 11.33 7.52 -10.89
C CYS A 15 11.05 8.30 -12.20
N THR A 16 12.03 8.32 -13.09
CA THR A 16 11.96 9.11 -14.34
C THR A 16 10.76 8.74 -15.21
N GLY A 17 10.43 7.43 -15.28
CA GLY A 17 9.31 6.95 -16.09
C GLY A 17 7.96 7.39 -15.55
N GLY A 18 7.70 7.17 -14.25
CA GLY A 18 6.47 7.59 -13.57
C GLY A 18 6.28 9.11 -13.61
N TRP A 19 7.36 9.85 -13.36
CA TRP A 19 7.35 11.32 -13.44
C TRP A 19 6.96 11.83 -14.82
N ALA A 20 7.62 11.35 -15.87
CA ALA A 20 7.34 11.76 -17.25
C ALA A 20 5.90 11.43 -17.67
N LYS A 21 5.40 10.25 -17.25
CA LYS A 21 4.04 9.81 -17.52
C LYS A 21 3.01 10.73 -16.85
N LEU A 22 3.23 11.07 -15.57
CA LEU A 22 2.33 11.96 -14.83
C LEU A 22 2.30 13.37 -15.42
N LEU A 23 3.46 13.97 -15.73
CA LEU A 23 3.55 15.27 -16.39
C LEU A 23 2.80 15.28 -17.73
N LYS A 24 2.99 14.25 -18.56
CA LYS A 24 2.28 14.11 -19.84
C LYS A 24 0.78 14.03 -19.66
N THR A 25 0.30 13.27 -18.68
CA THR A 25 -1.14 13.14 -18.39
C THR A 25 -1.75 14.47 -17.97
N LEU A 26 -1.02 15.26 -17.19
CA LEU A 26 -1.44 16.59 -16.73
C LEU A 26 -1.25 17.69 -17.77
N GLY A 27 -0.61 17.40 -18.91
CA GLY A 27 -0.25 18.42 -19.93
C GLY A 27 0.76 19.43 -19.42
N LYS A 28 1.63 19.04 -18.47
CA LYS A 28 2.62 19.93 -17.83
C LYS A 28 4.03 19.55 -18.22
N THR A 29 4.92 20.55 -18.22
CA THR A 29 6.36 20.38 -18.53
C THR A 29 7.25 20.55 -17.30
N GLN A 30 6.71 21.10 -16.21
CA GLN A 30 7.44 21.33 -14.96
C GLN A 30 6.50 21.15 -13.76
N ALA A 31 7.09 21.00 -12.58
CA ALA A 31 6.37 20.88 -11.33
C ALA A 31 5.73 22.21 -10.92
N ASP A 32 4.55 22.11 -10.29
CA ASP A 32 3.80 23.20 -9.70
C ASP A 32 3.08 22.74 -8.42
N ASP A 33 2.28 23.61 -7.83
CA ASP A 33 1.51 23.34 -6.62
C ASP A 33 0.00 23.15 -6.89
N ASP A 34 -0.39 22.95 -8.15
CA ASP A 34 -1.77 22.57 -8.45
C ASP A 34 -2.11 21.23 -7.81
N PRO A 35 -3.29 21.10 -7.19
CA PRO A 35 -3.68 19.84 -6.54
C PRO A 35 -3.90 18.73 -7.56
N VAL A 36 -3.21 17.61 -7.34
CA VAL A 36 -3.31 16.39 -8.15
C VAL A 36 -4.03 15.33 -7.33
N PRO A 37 -5.23 14.88 -7.73
CA PRO A 37 -5.94 13.80 -7.06
C PRO A 37 -5.17 12.48 -7.13
N LEU A 38 -5.14 11.72 -6.03
CA LEU A 38 -4.50 10.41 -6.01
C LEU A 38 -5.20 9.40 -6.95
N SER A 39 -6.51 9.51 -7.11
CA SER A 39 -7.27 8.72 -8.08
C SER A 39 -6.81 8.94 -9.53
N LEU A 40 -6.40 10.16 -9.89
CA LEU A 40 -5.83 10.44 -11.19
C LEU A 40 -4.45 9.77 -11.36
N ILE A 41 -3.61 9.79 -10.32
CA ILE A 41 -2.31 9.09 -10.34
C ILE A 41 -2.51 7.59 -10.50
N LEU A 42 -3.49 7.01 -9.79
CA LEU A 42 -3.85 5.60 -9.96
C LEU A 42 -4.26 5.28 -11.41
N GLN A 43 -5.10 6.10 -12.02
CA GLN A 43 -5.57 5.91 -13.40
C GLN A 43 -4.45 6.08 -14.43
N SER A 44 -3.60 7.09 -14.25
CA SER A 44 -2.56 7.43 -15.23
C SER A 44 -1.33 6.54 -15.09
N ASN A 45 -0.85 6.33 -13.87
CA ASN A 45 0.43 5.70 -13.59
C ASN A 45 0.31 4.25 -13.11
N GLY A 46 -0.82 3.90 -12.52
CA GLY A 46 -1.07 2.59 -11.93
C GLY A 46 -0.89 2.56 -10.42
N LEU A 47 -1.18 1.39 -9.85
CA LEU A 47 -1.26 1.20 -8.40
C LEU A 47 0.09 1.44 -7.69
N GLU A 48 1.19 1.02 -8.29
CA GLU A 48 2.53 1.15 -7.67
C GLU A 48 2.91 2.61 -7.45
N ASP A 49 2.76 3.44 -8.48
CA ASP A 49 3.05 4.87 -8.39
C ASP A 49 2.05 5.57 -7.45
N ALA A 50 0.78 5.16 -7.45
CA ALA A 50 -0.23 5.69 -6.55
C ALA A 50 0.11 5.38 -5.08
N ILE A 51 0.48 4.14 -4.75
CA ILE A 51 0.92 3.74 -3.40
C ILE A 51 2.21 4.49 -3.02
N TRP A 52 3.17 4.58 -3.94
CA TRP A 52 4.40 5.32 -3.71
C TRP A 52 4.12 6.79 -3.36
N THR A 53 3.11 7.38 -3.97
CA THR A 53 2.74 8.79 -3.75
C THR A 53 2.13 9.04 -2.36
N LEU A 54 1.69 8.02 -1.62
CA LEU A 54 1.15 8.18 -0.27
C LEU A 54 2.14 8.84 0.70
N GLN A 55 3.44 8.68 0.50
CA GLN A 55 4.47 9.37 1.29
C GLN A 55 4.48 10.89 1.13
N CYS A 56 3.82 11.41 0.09
CA CYS A 56 3.68 12.85 -0.16
C CYS A 56 2.47 13.47 0.56
N LEU A 57 1.67 12.67 1.27
CA LEU A 57 0.50 13.14 2.01
C LEU A 57 0.89 13.51 3.44
N GLU A 58 0.29 14.60 3.92
CA GLU A 58 0.37 15.01 5.31
C GLU A 58 -0.94 14.68 6.03
N GLY A 59 -0.84 14.16 7.25
CA GLY A 59 -2.00 13.86 8.10
C GLY A 59 -2.85 12.66 7.67
N ALA A 60 -2.38 11.85 6.73
CA ALA A 60 -3.07 10.66 6.22
C ALA A 60 -2.57 9.34 6.85
N ASP A 61 -1.79 9.43 7.93
CA ASP A 61 -1.16 8.24 8.56
C ASP A 61 -2.16 7.14 8.93
N ARG A 62 -3.34 7.54 9.41
CA ARG A 62 -4.40 6.61 9.79
C ARG A 62 -4.91 5.84 8.58
N GLU A 63 -5.26 6.56 7.52
CA GLU A 63 -5.80 5.99 6.29
C GLU A 63 -4.78 5.11 5.57
N ILE A 64 -3.51 5.52 5.55
CA ILE A 64 -2.40 4.72 4.99
C ILE A 64 -2.25 3.40 5.75
N ARG A 65 -2.36 3.41 7.08
CA ARG A 65 -2.29 2.18 7.89
C ARG A 65 -3.51 1.29 7.68
N LEU A 66 -4.71 1.86 7.63
CA LEU A 66 -5.94 1.10 7.38
C LEU A 66 -5.97 0.51 5.98
N PHE A 67 -5.49 1.25 4.98
CA PHE A 67 -5.29 0.72 3.62
C PHE A 67 -4.38 -0.51 3.63
N ALA A 68 -3.24 -0.45 4.32
CA ALA A 68 -2.32 -1.59 4.43
C ALA A 68 -2.96 -2.79 5.14
N VAL A 69 -3.74 -2.56 6.21
CA VAL A 69 -4.48 -3.62 6.92
C VAL A 69 -5.52 -4.25 6.01
N ASP A 70 -6.33 -3.45 5.31
CA ASP A 70 -7.36 -3.97 4.41
C ASP A 70 -6.75 -4.77 3.24
N CYS A 71 -5.61 -4.34 2.69
CA CYS A 71 -4.87 -5.11 1.69
C CYS A 71 -4.42 -6.48 2.25
N ALA A 72 -3.85 -6.52 3.45
CA ALA A 72 -3.41 -7.76 4.07
C ALA A 72 -4.58 -8.70 4.43
N ARG A 73 -5.74 -8.15 4.79
CA ARG A 73 -6.95 -8.93 5.07
C ARG A 73 -7.50 -9.69 3.86
N GLN A 74 -7.19 -9.25 2.62
CA GLN A 74 -7.59 -9.99 1.41
C GLN A 74 -7.01 -11.42 1.40
N VAL A 75 -5.86 -11.62 2.00
CA VAL A 75 -5.18 -12.91 2.09
C VAL A 75 -5.24 -13.54 3.50
N GLN A 76 -6.00 -12.95 4.42
CA GLN A 76 -6.11 -13.45 5.80
C GLN A 76 -6.62 -14.90 5.86
N HIS A 77 -7.50 -15.29 4.93
CA HIS A 77 -8.09 -16.63 4.85
C HIS A 77 -7.07 -17.76 4.57
N ILE A 78 -5.87 -17.40 4.08
CA ILE A 78 -4.76 -18.35 3.86
C ILE A 78 -3.66 -18.24 4.92
N MET A 79 -3.80 -17.35 5.90
CA MET A 79 -2.87 -17.23 7.01
C MET A 79 -3.10 -18.38 8.00
N THR A 80 -2.13 -19.26 8.13
CA THR A 80 -2.20 -20.42 9.03
C THR A 80 -1.71 -20.12 10.44
N ASP A 81 -0.88 -19.12 10.62
CA ASP A 81 -0.30 -18.74 11.91
C ASP A 81 -1.17 -17.63 12.56
N GLN A 82 -1.68 -17.90 13.76
CA GLN A 82 -2.53 -16.97 14.50
C GLN A 82 -1.83 -15.62 14.78
N ARG A 83 -0.51 -15.60 14.95
CA ARG A 83 0.27 -14.37 15.15
C ARG A 83 0.21 -13.44 13.94
N SER A 84 0.12 -14.00 12.72
CA SER A 84 -0.06 -13.24 11.48
C SER A 84 -1.45 -12.59 11.40
N VAL A 85 -2.47 -13.21 11.97
CA VAL A 85 -3.83 -12.64 12.08
C VAL A 85 -3.86 -11.54 13.15
N GLU A 86 -3.30 -11.82 14.32
CA GLU A 86 -3.29 -10.90 15.47
C GLU A 86 -2.57 -9.57 15.15
N VAL A 87 -1.51 -9.60 14.34
CA VAL A 87 -0.83 -8.34 13.96
C VAL A 87 -1.72 -7.42 13.16
N LEU A 88 -2.67 -7.93 12.35
CA LEU A 88 -3.63 -7.11 11.61
C LEU A 88 -4.60 -6.40 12.56
N GLU A 89 -5.08 -7.10 13.59
CA GLU A 89 -5.96 -6.52 14.60
C GLU A 89 -5.24 -5.42 15.40
N VAL A 90 -4.00 -5.68 15.80
CA VAL A 90 -3.19 -4.69 16.51
C VAL A 90 -2.88 -3.48 15.62
N ALA A 91 -2.58 -3.70 14.34
CA ALA A 91 -2.31 -2.63 13.38
C ALA A 91 -3.55 -1.75 13.15
N GLU A 92 -4.74 -2.35 13.06
CA GLU A 92 -6.00 -1.61 12.96
C GLU A 92 -6.29 -0.79 14.22
N ARG A 93 -6.16 -1.40 15.40
CA ARG A 93 -6.30 -0.68 16.68
C ARG A 93 -5.30 0.47 16.80
N PHE A 94 -4.06 0.25 16.37
CA PHE A 94 -3.03 1.29 16.37
C PHE A 94 -3.40 2.45 15.43
N ALA A 95 -3.89 2.15 14.22
CA ALA A 95 -4.36 3.17 13.29
C ALA A 95 -5.51 4.02 13.89
N ASN A 96 -6.35 3.40 14.71
CA ASN A 96 -7.48 4.04 15.38
C ASN A 96 -7.11 4.67 16.76
N GLY A 97 -5.83 4.68 17.15
CA GLY A 97 -5.36 5.22 18.43
C GLY A 97 -5.69 4.35 19.65
N GLN A 98 -6.03 3.07 19.42
CA GLN A 98 -6.47 2.11 20.44
C GLN A 98 -5.38 1.10 20.84
N ALA A 99 -4.18 1.25 20.29
CA ALA A 99 -3.00 0.47 20.65
C ALA A 99 -1.75 1.35 20.64
N THR A 100 -0.74 0.95 21.38
CA THR A 100 0.53 1.66 21.46
C THR A 100 1.52 1.21 20.39
N SER A 101 2.51 2.04 20.09
CA SER A 101 3.63 1.67 19.20
C SER A 101 4.41 0.44 19.71
N LYS A 102 4.44 0.23 21.04
CA LYS A 102 5.08 -0.93 21.67
C LYS A 102 4.30 -2.22 21.35
N GLU A 103 2.97 -2.19 21.48
CA GLU A 103 2.11 -3.33 21.13
C GLU A 103 2.24 -3.69 19.66
N LEU A 104 2.21 -2.70 18.76
CA LEU A 104 2.41 -2.90 17.33
C LEU A 104 3.79 -3.51 17.04
N GLY A 105 4.85 -3.00 17.67
CA GLY A 105 6.21 -3.52 17.50
C GLY A 105 6.33 -4.97 17.96
N THR A 106 5.73 -5.33 19.09
CA THR A 106 5.72 -6.71 19.63
C THR A 106 4.99 -7.66 18.69
N SER A 107 3.78 -7.28 18.22
CA SER A 107 3.00 -8.09 17.28
C SER A 107 3.71 -8.29 15.95
N ARG A 108 4.35 -7.24 15.42
CA ARG A 108 5.15 -7.33 14.18
C ARG A 108 6.32 -8.30 14.32
N ALA A 109 7.06 -8.27 15.42
CA ALA A 109 8.16 -9.17 15.67
C ALA A 109 7.68 -10.64 15.76
N ALA A 110 6.54 -10.88 16.41
CA ALA A 110 5.95 -12.21 16.50
C ALA A 110 5.49 -12.74 15.13
N ALA A 111 4.83 -11.90 14.30
CA ALA A 111 4.42 -12.27 12.97
C ALA A 111 5.59 -12.50 12.02
N GLN A 112 6.66 -11.71 12.12
CA GLN A 112 7.89 -11.94 11.36
C GLN A 112 8.53 -13.30 11.71
N ALA A 113 8.62 -13.66 12.99
CA ALA A 113 9.15 -14.96 13.40
C ALA A 113 8.31 -16.12 12.83
N ALA A 114 6.95 -15.95 12.78
CA ALA A 114 6.06 -16.93 12.17
C ALA A 114 6.29 -17.07 10.66
N ALA A 115 6.42 -15.95 9.95
CA ALA A 115 6.66 -15.93 8.50
C ALA A 115 8.01 -16.58 8.13
N TRP A 116 9.05 -16.34 8.92
CA TRP A 116 10.35 -17.00 8.74
C TRP A 116 10.25 -18.52 8.92
N ALA A 117 9.54 -18.98 9.96
CA ALA A 117 9.34 -20.41 10.18
C ALA A 117 8.58 -21.07 9.02
N ALA A 118 7.52 -20.44 8.51
CA ALA A 118 6.74 -20.95 7.38
C ALA A 118 7.55 -20.97 6.06
N ALA A 119 8.43 -20.00 5.82
CA ALA A 119 9.23 -19.91 4.61
C ALA A 119 10.26 -21.07 4.47
N TRP A 120 10.67 -21.68 5.58
CA TRP A 120 11.57 -22.85 5.56
C TRP A 120 10.84 -24.15 5.18
N ASP A 121 9.51 -24.22 5.37
CA ASP A 121 8.71 -25.42 5.10
C ASP A 121 8.15 -25.47 3.66
N THR A 122 8.20 -24.36 2.88
CA THR A 122 7.60 -24.25 1.55
C THR A 122 8.60 -23.99 0.44
N ALA A 123 9.56 -24.90 0.25
CA ALA A 123 10.39 -24.92 -0.95
C ALA A 123 9.81 -25.90 -1.97
N ASP A 124 8.76 -25.51 -2.69
CA ASP A 124 8.27 -26.32 -3.83
C ASP A 124 7.87 -25.45 -5.01
N ALA A 125 8.46 -25.77 -6.17
CA ALA A 125 8.56 -24.93 -7.37
C ALA A 125 7.38 -25.04 -8.36
N ALA A 126 6.16 -25.32 -7.92
CA ALA A 126 5.01 -25.54 -8.81
C ALA A 126 4.09 -24.30 -8.99
N ALA A 127 4.58 -23.11 -8.68
CA ALA A 127 3.71 -21.95 -8.42
C ALA A 127 3.68 -20.84 -9.49
N ASP A 128 4.60 -20.78 -10.46
CA ASP A 128 4.83 -19.54 -11.24
C ASP A 128 3.61 -19.04 -12.04
N ALA A 129 2.89 -19.92 -12.74
CA ALA A 129 1.72 -19.48 -13.54
C ALA A 129 0.47 -19.18 -12.70
N ALA A 130 0.32 -19.83 -11.54
CA ALA A 130 -0.76 -19.53 -10.59
C ALA A 130 -0.48 -18.24 -9.82
N TRP A 131 0.80 -17.88 -9.62
CA TRP A 131 1.24 -16.65 -9.00
C TRP A 131 0.84 -15.42 -9.82
N ASP A 132 1.06 -15.42 -11.14
CA ASP A 132 0.77 -14.27 -12.00
C ASP A 132 -0.73 -13.94 -12.00
N ALA A 133 -1.60 -14.94 -12.14
CA ALA A 133 -3.04 -14.74 -12.10
C ALA A 133 -3.55 -14.28 -10.73
N ALA A 134 -3.01 -14.83 -9.64
CA ALA A 134 -3.33 -14.42 -8.28
C ALA A 134 -2.81 -13.01 -7.97
N TRP A 135 -1.63 -12.66 -8.50
CA TRP A 135 -1.04 -11.33 -8.38
C TRP A 135 -1.91 -10.27 -9.05
N ASP A 136 -2.36 -10.51 -10.29
CA ASP A 136 -3.22 -9.58 -11.03
C ASP A 136 -4.57 -9.38 -10.33
N ALA A 137 -5.20 -10.45 -9.85
CA ALA A 137 -6.44 -10.36 -9.09
C ALA A 137 -6.26 -9.58 -7.77
N ALA A 138 -5.15 -9.79 -7.06
CA ALA A 138 -4.82 -9.05 -5.85
C ALA A 138 -4.62 -7.56 -6.13
N ARG A 139 -3.96 -7.19 -7.24
CA ARG A 139 -3.76 -5.78 -7.63
C ARG A 139 -5.07 -5.06 -7.93
N VAL A 140 -6.03 -5.73 -8.58
CA VAL A 140 -7.37 -5.15 -8.81
C VAL A 140 -8.04 -4.84 -7.47
N LYS A 141 -8.02 -5.78 -6.52
CA LYS A 141 -8.58 -5.56 -5.18
C LYS A 141 -7.85 -4.46 -4.41
N GLN A 142 -6.55 -4.40 -4.48
CA GLN A 142 -5.76 -3.34 -3.86
C GLN A 142 -6.08 -1.95 -4.45
N ALA A 143 -6.34 -1.86 -5.76
CA ALA A 143 -6.77 -0.62 -6.40
C ALA A 143 -8.18 -0.19 -5.93
N GLU A 144 -9.11 -1.12 -5.77
CA GLU A 144 -10.43 -0.85 -5.18
C GLU A 144 -10.30 -0.32 -3.74
N ILE A 145 -9.46 -0.95 -2.91
CA ILE A 145 -9.20 -0.51 -1.53
C ILE A 145 -8.50 0.86 -1.53
N PHE A 146 -7.57 1.09 -2.45
CA PHE A 146 -6.93 2.39 -2.60
C PHE A 146 -7.97 3.50 -2.85
N LEU A 147 -8.88 3.28 -3.78
CA LEU A 147 -9.95 4.24 -4.07
C LEU A 147 -10.91 4.44 -2.90
N LYS A 148 -11.17 3.42 -2.08
CA LYS A 148 -11.97 3.54 -0.85
C LYS A 148 -11.38 4.56 0.12
N TYR A 149 -10.06 4.63 0.26
CA TYR A 149 -9.39 5.52 1.22
C TYR A 149 -8.97 6.86 0.61
N PHE A 150 -8.63 6.88 -0.68
CA PHE A 150 -7.97 8.03 -1.31
C PHE A 150 -8.68 8.56 -2.55
N GLY A 151 -9.78 7.94 -2.98
CA GLY A 151 -10.46 8.25 -4.25
C GLY A 151 -11.36 9.49 -4.19
N GLU A 152 -12.19 9.65 -3.16
CA GLU A 152 -13.11 10.78 -3.01
C GLU A 152 -13.14 11.33 -1.59
#